data_9da7bbad96383abbbe4682b1ed4cf351
#
_entry.id   9da7bbad96383abbbe4682b1ed4cf351
#
_cell.length_a   1.000
_cell.length_b   1.000
_cell.length_c   1.000
_cell.angle_alpha   90.00
_cell.angle_beta   90.00
_cell.angle_gamma   90.00
#
_symmetry.space_group_name_H-M   'P 1'
#
loop_
_entity.id
_entity.type
_entity.pdbx_description
1 polymer ?
#
loop_
_entity_poly.entity_id
_entity_poly.type
_entity_poly.pdbx_seq_one_letter_code
_entity_poly.pdbx_strand_id
1 'polypeptide(L)' 'MGNCLKVGILGAGNIAGSMAEALNELQKEGKACAYAVASRSQEKALEFARKWNITRAYSSYEELASDPEVDLIYIAT' A
#
# COMPACT_ATOMS: atom_id res chain seq x y z
N MET A 1 1.53 3.19 22.07
CA MET A 1 1.37 3.58 20.94
C MET A 1 2.06 2.89 19.89
N GLY A 2 1.59 2.05 19.25
CA GLY A 2 2.21 1.30 18.25
C GLY A 2 2.43 2.15 17.02
N ASN A 3 3.65 2.38 16.68
CA ASN A 3 3.93 3.08 15.48
C ASN A 3 4.07 2.08 14.35
N CYS A 4 2.95 1.73 13.79
CA CYS A 4 2.94 0.83 12.64
C CYS A 4 3.61 1.53 11.46
N LEU A 5 4.57 0.85 10.84
CA LEU A 5 5.24 1.38 9.67
C LEU A 5 4.24 1.45 8.52
N LYS A 6 4.02 2.63 7.97
CA LYS A 6 3.05 2.82 6.89
C LYS A 6 3.72 2.62 5.55
N VAL A 7 3.35 1.54 4.88
CA VAL A 7 3.99 1.15 3.62
C VAL A 7 3.10 1.50 2.43
N GLY A 8 3.71 2.14 1.43
CA GLY A 8 3.06 2.38 0.16
C GLY A 8 3.50 1.33 -0.83
N ILE A 9 2.58 0.80 -1.61
CA ILE A 9 2.87 -0.23 -2.60
C ILE A 9 2.73 0.36 -4.00
N LEU A 10 3.78 0.29 -4.79
CA LEU A 10 3.72 0.74 -6.18
C LEU A 10 3.43 -0.46 -7.07
N GLY A 11 2.24 -0.50 -7.64
CA GLY A 11 1.79 -1.60 -8.45
C GLY A 11 0.57 -2.25 -7.84
N ALA A 12 -0.19 -2.98 -8.63
CA ALA A 12 -1.41 -3.63 -8.17
C ALA A 12 -1.58 -5.02 -8.76
N GLY A 13 -0.48 -5.70 -9.05
CA GLY A 13 -0.50 -7.04 -9.62
C GLY A 13 -0.32 -8.11 -8.54
N ASN A 14 0.07 -9.31 -8.98
CA ASN A 14 0.20 -10.45 -8.08
C ASN A 14 1.26 -10.26 -7.01
N ILE A 15 2.38 -9.63 -7.38
CA ILE A 15 3.45 -9.38 -6.41
C ILE A 15 2.97 -8.40 -5.35
N ALA A 16 2.25 -7.36 -5.78
CA ALA A 16 1.69 -6.39 -4.84
C ALA A 16 0.70 -7.06 -3.89
N GLY A 17 -0.09 -8.02 -4.40
CA GLY A 17 -1.04 -8.76 -3.57
C GLY A 17 -0.34 -9.56 -2.48
N SER A 18 0.78 -10.21 -2.82
CA SER A 18 1.55 -10.95 -1.83
C SER A 18 2.10 -10.02 -0.76
N MET A 19 2.57 -8.83 -1.15
CA MET A 19 3.07 -7.85 -0.21
C MET A 19 1.95 -7.35 0.71
N ALA A 20 0.77 -7.09 0.12
CA ALA A 20 -0.37 -6.62 0.91
C ALA A 20 -0.79 -7.65 1.94
N GLU A 21 -0.77 -8.92 1.56
CA GLU A 21 -1.11 -9.99 2.49
C GLU A 21 -0.11 -10.05 3.64
N ALA A 22 1.18 -9.98 3.32
CA ALA A 22 2.22 -9.98 4.34
C ALA A 22 2.09 -8.78 5.27
N LEU A 23 1.78 -7.62 4.73
CA LEU A 23 1.61 -6.42 5.54
C LEU A 23 0.39 -6.51 6.45
N ASN A 24 -0.68 -7.15 5.99
CA ASN A 24 -1.86 -7.35 6.83
C ASN A 24 -1.53 -8.24 8.01
N GLU A 25 -0.67 -9.25 7.83
CA GLU A 25 -0.23 -10.07 8.94
C GLU A 25 0.61 -9.27 9.92
N LEU A 26 1.53 -8.44 9.40
CA LEU A 26 2.35 -7.58 10.25
C LEU A 26 1.53 -6.55 10.99
N GLN A 27 0.43 -6.10 10.39
CA GLN A 27 -0.46 -5.14 11.04
C GLN A 27 -1.10 -5.72 12.28
N LYS A 28 -1.41 -7.00 12.26
CA LYS A 28 -1.96 -7.69 13.43
C LYS A 28 -0.98 -7.66 14.59
N GLU A 29 0.30 -7.60 14.28
CA GLU A 29 1.35 -7.52 15.29
C GLU A 29 1.76 -6.07 15.61
N GLY A 30 1.16 -5.10 14.94
CA GLY A 30 1.47 -3.69 15.14
C GLY A 30 2.80 -3.25 14.58
N LYS A 31 3.37 -4.00 13.63
CA LYS A 31 4.69 -3.69 13.08
C LYS A 31 4.65 -2.87 11.80
N ALA A 32 3.74 -3.20 10.90
CA ALA A 32 3.64 -2.51 9.62
C ALA A 32 2.24 -2.66 9.06
N CYS A 33 1.87 -1.78 8.14
CA CYS A 33 0.55 -1.86 7.53
C CYS A 33 0.61 -1.38 6.09
N ALA A 34 -0.28 -1.91 5.24
CA ALA A 34 -0.43 -1.45 3.88
C ALA A 34 -1.27 -0.18 3.93
N TYR A 35 -0.64 0.96 3.81
CA TYR A 35 -1.31 2.24 3.98
C TYR A 35 -1.79 2.84 2.66
N ALA A 36 -1.01 2.70 1.60
CA ALA A 36 -1.33 3.29 0.32
C ALA A 36 -0.89 2.39 -0.82
N VAL A 37 -1.55 2.53 -1.96
CA VAL A 37 -1.18 1.81 -3.17
C VAL A 37 -1.26 2.79 -4.33
N ALA A 38 -0.36 2.65 -5.29
CA ALA A 38 -0.38 3.44 -6.50
C ALA A 38 -0.33 2.52 -7.71
N SER A 39 -1.09 2.85 -8.73
CA SER A 39 -1.12 2.11 -9.98
C SER A 39 -1.36 3.11 -11.10
N ARG A 40 -0.97 2.75 -12.33
CA ARG A 40 -1.24 3.59 -13.46
C ARG A 40 -2.74 3.77 -13.70
N SER A 41 -3.52 2.80 -13.27
CA SER A 41 -4.97 2.86 -13.39
C SER A 41 -5.56 3.17 -12.04
N GLN A 42 -6.26 4.29 -11.94
CA GLN A 42 -6.97 4.68 -10.73
C GLN A 42 -7.95 3.59 -10.31
N GLU A 43 -8.63 3.01 -11.28
CA GLU A 43 -9.61 1.96 -11.04
C GLU A 43 -8.97 0.73 -10.39
N LYS A 44 -7.82 0.31 -10.93
CA LYS A 44 -7.11 -0.84 -10.36
C LYS A 44 -6.59 -0.54 -8.95
N ALA A 45 -6.13 0.68 -8.75
CA ALA A 45 -5.65 1.07 -7.42
C ALA A 45 -6.79 1.03 -6.41
N LEU A 46 -7.97 1.51 -6.80
CA LEU A 46 -9.13 1.50 -5.92
C LEU A 46 -9.61 0.08 -5.61
N GLU A 47 -9.63 -0.78 -6.63
CA GLU A 47 -10.02 -2.17 -6.42
C GLU A 47 -9.06 -2.88 -5.48
N PHE A 48 -7.77 -2.65 -5.68
CA PHE A 48 -6.74 -3.24 -4.86
C PHE A 48 -6.87 -2.75 -3.41
N ALA A 49 -7.11 -1.46 -3.24
CA ALA A 49 -7.27 -0.89 -1.91
C ALA A 49 -8.46 -1.49 -1.19
N ARG A 50 -9.57 -1.72 -1.90
CA ARG A 50 -10.75 -2.35 -1.30
C ARG A 50 -10.48 -3.78 -0.91
N LYS A 51 -9.81 -4.51 -1.79
CA LYS A 51 -9.55 -5.93 -1.55
C LYS A 51 -8.67 -6.13 -0.32
N TRP A 52 -7.66 -5.26 -0.16
CA TRP A 52 -6.67 -5.42 0.89
C TRP A 52 -6.83 -4.44 2.05
N ASN A 53 -7.94 -3.69 2.04
CA ASN A 53 -8.25 -2.75 3.11
C ASN A 53 -7.16 -1.70 3.30
N ILE A 54 -6.72 -1.14 2.18
CA ILE A 54 -5.68 -0.12 2.15
C ILE A 54 -6.34 1.26 2.22
N THR A 55 -5.76 2.15 3.01
CA THR A 55 -6.37 3.44 3.31
C THR A 55 -6.44 4.38 2.11
N ARG A 56 -5.38 4.42 1.31
CA ARG A 56 -5.30 5.36 0.19
C ARG A 56 -4.93 4.69 -1.10
N ALA A 57 -5.48 5.21 -2.21
CA ALA A 57 -5.18 4.72 -3.55
C ALA A 57 -4.83 5.91 -4.44
N TYR A 58 -3.72 5.79 -5.15
CA TYR A 58 -3.23 6.85 -6.02
C TYR A 58 -3.09 6.36 -7.45
N SER A 59 -3.17 7.30 -8.40
CA SER A 59 -3.05 6.96 -9.81
C SER A 59 -1.64 7.16 -10.37
N SER A 60 -0.71 7.60 -9.55
CA SER A 60 0.67 7.80 -9.98
C SER A 60 1.66 7.59 -8.85
N TYR A 61 2.90 7.30 -9.22
CA TYR A 61 3.96 7.15 -8.25
C TYR A 61 4.22 8.48 -7.53
N GLU A 62 4.15 9.59 -8.28
CA GLU A 62 4.41 10.91 -7.69
C GLU A 62 3.44 11.22 -6.56
N GLU A 63 2.18 10.87 -6.73
CA GLU A 63 1.20 11.10 -5.69
C GLU A 63 1.50 10.26 -4.46
N LEU A 64 1.88 9.00 -4.69
CA LEU A 64 2.24 8.12 -3.59
C LEU A 64 3.47 8.64 -2.85
N ALA A 65 4.50 9.04 -3.61
CA ALA A 65 5.74 9.53 -3.03
C ALA A 65 5.54 10.85 -2.27
N SER A 66 4.50 11.60 -2.61
CA SER A 66 4.20 12.87 -1.96
C SER A 66 3.38 12.72 -0.69
N ASP A 67 2.92 11.52 -0.39
CA ASP A 67 2.11 11.32 0.81
C ASP A 67 3.00 11.36 2.05
N PRO A 68 2.83 12.35 2.93
CA PRO A 68 3.71 12.49 4.10
C PRO A 68 3.50 11.39 5.14
N GLU A 69 2.41 10.63 5.05
CA GLU A 69 2.16 9.55 6.00
C GLU A 69 2.84 8.25 5.61
N VAL A 70 3.30 8.14 4.37
CA VAL A 70 3.96 6.91 3.90
C VAL A 70 5.41 6.90 4.35
N ASP A 71 5.79 5.88 5.09
CA ASP A 71 7.15 5.75 5.62
C ASP A 71 8.08 5.02 4.68
N LEU A 72 7.55 4.10 3.88
CA LEU A 72 8.35 3.25 3.01
C LEU A 72 7.54 2.90 1.77
N ILE A 73 8.19 2.91 0.60
CA ILE A 73 7.52 2.53 -0.64
C ILE A 73 8.13 1.22 -1.14
N TYR A 74 7.27 0.24 -1.37
CA TYR A 74 7.67 -1.05 -1.93
C TYR A 74 7.29 -1.08 -3.41
N ILE A 75 8.26 -1.33 -4.27
CA ILE A 75 8.02 -1.37 -5.72
C ILE A 75 7.73 -2.80 -6.12
N ALA A 76 6.48 -3.04 -6.52
CA ALA A 76 6.00 -4.37 -6.85
C ALA A 76 5.66 -4.49 -8.35
N THR A 77 6.56 -4.06 -9.19
CA THR A 77 6.35 -4.09 -10.64
C THR A 77 7.23 -5.12 -11.33
#